data_e4bde6366f1e1d322997bb21e9d19d97
#
_entry.id   e4bde6366f1e1d322997bb21e9d19d97
#
_cell.length_a   1.000
_cell.length_b   1.000
_cell.length_c   1.000
_cell.angle_alpha   90.00
_cell.angle_beta   90.00
_cell.angle_gamma   90.00
#
_symmetry.space_group_name_H-M   'P 1'
#
loop_
_entity.id
_entity.type
_entity.pdbx_description
1 polymer ?
#
loop_
_entity_poly.entity_id
_entity_poly.type
_entity_poly.pdbx_seq_one_letter_code
_entity_poly.pdbx_strand_id
1 'polypeptide(L)'
;MDRECMNVVYASNDGYARHLGTSLYSLLDRNRDFAEISVYVLTLGLSEENQGKLREIAEHFGRRLIFLNLDDLLERIGYEVDTGGFDISVMLRLFMGDMLPESVERVLYLDCDTVVLQSLKHLWKEELEGKIVGAVMEPTIYQAVKESIDLGEDDPYYNSGVLLVDLKQWREQEIQKKLLGFWKSKGGKLFA
;
A
#
# COMPACT_ATOMS: atom_id res chain seq x y z
N MET A 1 -0.05 -27.14 -13.49
CA MET A 1 0.06 -25.67 -13.66
C MET A 1 -0.23 -25.06 -12.30
N ASP A 2 0.81 -24.57 -11.65
CA ASP A 2 0.62 -23.81 -10.41
C ASP A 2 -0.25 -22.61 -10.72
N ARG A 3 -1.41 -22.58 -10.08
CA ARG A 3 -2.35 -21.48 -10.24
C ARG A 3 -1.81 -20.33 -9.39
N GLU A 4 -1.24 -19.34 -10.05
CA GLU A 4 -0.69 -18.17 -9.36
C GLU A 4 -1.79 -17.38 -8.66
N CYS A 5 -1.56 -17.12 -7.36
CA CYS A 5 -2.40 -16.26 -6.54
C CYS A 5 -1.64 -14.96 -6.26
N MET A 6 -2.31 -13.82 -6.38
CA MET A 6 -1.72 -12.50 -6.09
C MET A 6 -2.52 -11.81 -4.98
N ASN A 7 -1.82 -11.23 -4.01
CA ASN A 7 -2.42 -10.39 -2.98
C ASN A 7 -2.07 -8.93 -3.27
N VAL A 8 -3.09 -8.10 -3.37
CA VAL A 8 -2.94 -6.66 -3.63
C VAL A 8 -3.50 -5.87 -2.45
N VAL A 9 -2.80 -4.83 -2.05
CA VAL A 9 -3.21 -3.94 -0.96
C VAL A 9 -3.37 -2.52 -1.48
N TYR A 10 -4.47 -1.90 -1.12
CA TYR A 10 -4.74 -0.47 -1.26
C TYR A 10 -4.93 0.17 0.10
N ALA A 11 -4.67 1.47 0.18
CA ALA A 11 -5.04 2.31 1.32
C ALA A 11 -5.94 3.44 0.83
N SER A 12 -7.13 3.61 1.42
CA SER A 12 -8.13 4.54 0.90
C SER A 12 -9.02 5.12 1.99
N ASN A 13 -9.53 6.32 1.72
CA ASN A 13 -10.67 6.91 2.40
C ASN A 13 -11.84 7.13 1.42
N ASP A 14 -12.93 7.70 1.89
CA ASP A 14 -14.12 7.92 1.06
C ASP A 14 -13.88 8.90 -0.10
N GLY A 15 -13.06 9.93 0.11
CA GLY A 15 -12.70 10.90 -0.93
C GLY A 15 -11.96 10.30 -2.13
N TYR A 16 -11.19 9.23 -1.89
CA TYR A 16 -10.41 8.52 -2.90
C TYR A 16 -11.12 7.30 -3.50
N ALA A 17 -12.34 7.00 -3.09
CA ALA A 17 -13.09 5.81 -3.55
C ALA A 17 -13.21 5.71 -5.08
N ARG A 18 -13.36 6.84 -5.80
CA ARG A 18 -13.43 6.83 -7.28
C ARG A 18 -12.10 6.45 -7.92
N HIS A 19 -11.00 6.98 -7.38
CA HIS A 19 -9.65 6.65 -7.86
C HIS A 19 -9.38 5.17 -7.62
N LEU A 20 -9.66 4.68 -6.41
CA LEU A 20 -9.57 3.27 -6.09
C LEU A 20 -10.40 2.40 -7.04
N GLY A 21 -11.64 2.81 -7.35
CA GLY A 21 -12.48 2.07 -8.31
C GLY A 21 -11.86 1.96 -9.70
N THR A 22 -11.24 3.04 -10.20
CA THR A 22 -10.55 3.05 -11.48
C THR A 22 -9.30 2.15 -11.45
N SER A 23 -8.49 2.25 -10.41
CA SER A 23 -7.30 1.41 -10.22
C SER A 23 -7.69 -0.06 -10.11
N LEU A 24 -8.66 -0.39 -9.25
CA LEU A 24 -9.17 -1.75 -9.06
C LEU A 24 -9.70 -2.35 -10.36
N TYR A 25 -10.50 -1.61 -11.11
CA TYR A 25 -10.99 -2.09 -12.40
C TYR A 25 -9.84 -2.41 -13.34
N SER A 26 -8.89 -1.49 -13.52
CA SER A 26 -7.73 -1.67 -14.38
C SER A 26 -6.85 -2.84 -13.95
N LEU A 27 -6.64 -3.00 -12.63
CA LEU A 27 -5.93 -4.14 -12.05
C LEU A 27 -6.58 -5.45 -12.45
N LEU A 28 -7.88 -5.60 -12.21
CA LEU A 28 -8.59 -6.85 -12.43
C LEU A 28 -8.76 -7.16 -13.93
N ASP A 29 -8.96 -6.14 -14.76
CA ASP A 29 -9.07 -6.30 -16.21
C ASP A 29 -7.76 -6.81 -16.84
N ARG A 30 -6.61 -6.27 -16.44
CA ARG A 30 -5.30 -6.62 -17.00
C ARG A 30 -4.68 -7.89 -16.42
N ASN A 31 -5.29 -8.48 -15.39
CA ASN A 31 -4.75 -9.63 -14.68
C ASN A 31 -5.75 -10.80 -14.58
N ARG A 32 -6.57 -10.97 -15.62
CA ARG A 32 -7.57 -12.06 -15.71
C ARG A 32 -6.95 -13.46 -15.71
N ASP A 33 -5.69 -13.56 -16.09
CA ASP A 33 -4.91 -14.79 -16.21
C ASP A 33 -4.36 -15.33 -14.87
N PHE A 34 -4.44 -14.57 -13.79
CA PHE A 34 -4.22 -15.10 -12.44
C PHE A 34 -5.38 -16.02 -12.04
N ALA A 35 -5.05 -17.11 -11.34
CA ALA A 35 -6.06 -18.01 -10.81
C ALA A 35 -6.89 -17.33 -9.73
N GLU A 36 -6.22 -16.62 -8.83
CA GLU A 36 -6.85 -15.87 -7.76
C GLU A 36 -6.15 -14.52 -7.56
N ILE A 37 -6.95 -13.48 -7.33
CA ILE A 37 -6.47 -12.19 -6.86
C ILE A 37 -7.31 -11.83 -5.63
N SER A 38 -6.63 -11.71 -4.48
CA SER A 38 -7.24 -11.20 -3.25
C SER A 38 -6.85 -9.74 -3.09
N VAL A 39 -7.83 -8.85 -3.06
CA VAL A 39 -7.61 -7.41 -2.90
C VAL A 39 -8.02 -7.01 -1.49
N TYR A 40 -7.09 -6.42 -0.75
CA TYR A 40 -7.30 -5.88 0.58
C TYR A 40 -7.31 -4.36 0.49
N VAL A 41 -8.31 -3.74 1.08
CA VAL A 41 -8.42 -2.29 1.19
C VAL A 41 -8.33 -1.90 2.65
N LEU A 42 -7.19 -1.34 3.03
CA LEU A 42 -7.04 -0.68 4.33
C LEU A 42 -7.80 0.64 4.26
N THR A 43 -8.75 0.85 5.15
CA THR A 43 -9.65 2.00 5.01
C THR A 43 -9.85 2.74 6.32
N LEU A 44 -10.05 4.06 6.17
CA LEU A 44 -10.46 4.97 7.22
C LEU A 44 -11.69 5.73 6.72
N GLY A 45 -12.86 5.42 7.29
CA GLY A 45 -14.10 6.11 6.98
C GLY A 45 -14.63 5.92 5.55
N LEU A 46 -14.38 4.77 4.91
CA LEU A 46 -14.96 4.44 3.60
C LEU A 46 -16.44 4.06 3.76
N SER A 47 -17.34 4.84 3.14
CA SER A 47 -18.79 4.67 3.25
C SER A 47 -19.25 3.31 2.70
N GLU A 48 -20.36 2.79 3.24
CA GLU A 48 -20.97 1.53 2.76
C GLU A 48 -21.41 1.65 1.28
N GLU A 49 -21.84 2.82 0.84
CA GLU A 49 -22.20 3.09 -0.56
C GLU A 49 -20.98 2.88 -1.46
N ASN A 50 -19.84 3.48 -1.13
CA ASN A 50 -18.63 3.33 -1.92
C ASN A 50 -18.04 1.93 -1.82
N GLN A 51 -18.11 1.29 -0.63
CA GLN A 51 -17.75 -0.13 -0.50
C GLN A 51 -18.61 -1.02 -1.40
N GLY A 52 -19.92 -0.75 -1.50
CA GLY A 52 -20.84 -1.47 -2.39
C GLY A 52 -20.40 -1.38 -3.86
N LYS A 53 -20.12 -0.16 -4.35
CA LYS A 53 -19.64 0.06 -5.73
C LYS A 53 -18.32 -0.66 -6.01
N LEU A 54 -17.40 -0.68 -5.05
CA LEU A 54 -16.12 -1.38 -5.19
C LEU A 54 -16.32 -2.92 -5.20
N ARG A 55 -17.25 -3.44 -4.38
CA ARG A 55 -17.62 -4.87 -4.42
C ARG A 55 -18.19 -5.27 -5.78
N GLU A 56 -19.08 -4.46 -6.36
CA GLU A 56 -19.64 -4.71 -7.70
C GLU A 56 -18.53 -4.86 -8.76
N ILE A 57 -17.48 -4.01 -8.68
CA ILE A 57 -16.31 -4.13 -9.57
C ILE A 57 -15.62 -5.48 -9.36
N ALA A 58 -15.30 -5.85 -8.12
CA ALA A 58 -14.61 -7.10 -7.83
C ALA A 58 -15.45 -8.33 -8.24
N GLU A 59 -16.74 -8.31 -7.98
CA GLU A 59 -17.70 -9.37 -8.35
C GLU A 59 -17.81 -9.54 -9.86
N HIS A 60 -17.79 -8.44 -10.62
CA HIS A 60 -17.77 -8.48 -12.09
C HIS A 60 -16.60 -9.34 -12.63
N PHE A 61 -15.47 -9.33 -11.94
CA PHE A 61 -14.30 -10.13 -12.30
C PHE A 61 -14.20 -11.47 -11.53
N GLY A 62 -15.16 -11.77 -10.66
CA GLY A 62 -15.13 -12.96 -9.80
C GLY A 62 -13.96 -12.97 -8.82
N ARG A 63 -13.59 -11.79 -8.28
CA ARG A 63 -12.44 -11.63 -7.40
C ARG A 63 -12.85 -11.27 -5.98
N ARG A 64 -11.96 -11.56 -5.01
CA ARG A 64 -12.18 -11.25 -3.58
C ARG A 64 -11.75 -9.82 -3.28
N LEU A 65 -12.64 -9.07 -2.65
CA LEU A 65 -12.38 -7.74 -2.11
C LEU A 65 -12.68 -7.72 -0.61
N ILE A 66 -11.70 -7.32 0.19
CA ILE A 66 -11.74 -7.39 1.65
C ILE A 66 -11.42 -6.00 2.18
N PHE A 67 -12.37 -5.40 2.92
CA PHE A 67 -12.13 -4.13 3.61
C PHE A 67 -11.64 -4.39 5.03
N LEU A 68 -10.55 -3.70 5.39
CA LEU A 68 -9.92 -3.75 6.70
C LEU A 68 -9.94 -2.34 7.28
N ASN A 69 -10.85 -2.11 8.24
CA ASN A 69 -11.08 -0.79 8.82
C ASN A 69 -10.08 -0.49 9.94
N LEU A 70 -9.51 0.72 9.92
CA LEU A 70 -8.59 1.23 10.93
C LEU A 70 -9.12 2.55 11.53
N ASP A 71 -10.36 2.57 12.00
CA ASP A 71 -10.93 3.77 12.64
C ASP A 71 -10.15 4.18 13.89
N ASP A 72 -9.39 3.28 14.48
CA ASP A 72 -8.50 3.49 15.62
C ASP A 72 -7.05 3.86 15.22
N LEU A 73 -6.82 4.28 13.96
CA LEU A 73 -5.48 4.57 13.43
C LEU A 73 -4.66 5.51 14.31
N LEU A 74 -5.27 6.63 14.75
CA LEU A 74 -4.56 7.61 15.58
C LEU A 74 -4.18 7.05 16.96
N GLU A 75 -5.02 6.19 17.54
CA GLU A 75 -4.72 5.49 18.79
C GLU A 75 -3.54 4.52 18.61
N ARG A 76 -3.52 3.80 17.50
CA ARG A 76 -2.41 2.89 17.14
C ARG A 76 -1.10 3.61 16.92
N ILE A 77 -1.12 4.80 16.32
CA ILE A 77 0.07 5.64 16.15
C ILE A 77 0.56 6.14 17.52
N GLY A 78 -0.35 6.56 18.42
CA GLY A 78 -0.07 6.90 19.80
C GLY A 78 0.65 8.24 20.01
N TYR A 79 0.72 9.11 19.01
CA TYR A 79 1.24 10.47 19.08
C TYR A 79 0.62 11.34 18.01
N GLU A 80 0.74 12.68 18.17
CA GLU A 80 0.23 13.65 17.21
C GLU A 80 1.01 13.58 15.89
N VAL A 81 0.28 13.66 14.78
CA VAL A 81 0.80 13.47 13.43
C VAL A 81 0.49 14.71 12.60
N ASP A 82 1.53 15.25 11.97
CA ASP A 82 1.43 16.25 10.91
C ASP A 82 1.77 15.59 9.56
N THR A 83 0.77 15.42 8.72
CA THR A 83 0.91 14.77 7.41
C THR A 83 1.32 15.76 6.30
N GLY A 84 1.68 17.00 6.63
CA GLY A 84 2.08 18.01 5.65
C GLY A 84 0.95 18.42 4.68
N GLY A 85 -0.32 18.23 5.10
CA GLY A 85 -1.50 18.51 4.27
C GLY A 85 -2.06 17.32 3.52
N PHE A 86 -1.42 16.14 3.58
CA PHE A 86 -2.01 14.89 3.09
C PHE A 86 -3.05 14.37 4.07
N ASP A 87 -4.03 13.64 3.55
CA ASP A 87 -4.97 12.91 4.40
C ASP A 87 -4.26 11.83 5.21
N ILE A 88 -4.65 11.65 6.47
CA ILE A 88 -4.02 10.67 7.37
C ILE A 88 -4.09 9.22 6.84
N SER A 89 -4.99 8.93 5.93
CA SER A 89 -5.12 7.62 5.29
C SER A 89 -3.85 7.18 4.54
N VAL A 90 -2.94 8.10 4.19
CA VAL A 90 -1.63 7.74 3.61
C VAL A 90 -0.80 6.85 4.55
N MET A 91 -1.06 6.90 5.86
CA MET A 91 -0.38 6.10 6.87
C MET A 91 -0.91 4.67 6.97
N LEU A 92 -2.09 4.39 6.43
CA LEU A 92 -2.70 3.07 6.50
C LEU A 92 -1.77 1.97 5.93
N ARG A 93 -1.00 2.31 4.89
CA ARG A 93 -0.04 1.37 4.27
C ARG A 93 0.98 0.79 5.26
N LEU A 94 1.31 1.51 6.32
CA LEU A 94 2.25 1.03 7.33
C LEU A 94 1.69 -0.14 8.14
N PHE A 95 0.37 -0.24 8.24
CA PHE A 95 -0.33 -1.23 9.05
C PHE A 95 -0.67 -2.54 8.31
N MET A 96 -0.26 -2.68 7.05
CA MET A 96 -0.57 -3.90 6.27
C MET A 96 -0.05 -5.18 6.96
N GLY A 97 1.08 -5.10 7.68
CA GLY A 97 1.63 -6.25 8.42
C GLY A 97 0.70 -6.74 9.51
N ASP A 98 0.09 -5.82 10.27
CA ASP A 98 -0.79 -6.14 11.39
C ASP A 98 -2.20 -6.50 10.94
N MET A 99 -2.67 -5.90 9.86
CA MET A 99 -4.06 -6.01 9.44
C MET A 99 -4.36 -7.19 8.52
N LEU A 100 -3.38 -7.62 7.72
CA LEU A 100 -3.57 -8.75 6.82
C LEU A 100 -3.39 -10.09 7.55
N PRO A 101 -4.09 -11.15 7.12
CA PRO A 101 -3.91 -12.49 7.67
C PRO A 101 -2.43 -12.93 7.68
N GLU A 102 -2.00 -13.66 8.72
CA GLU A 102 -0.62 -14.16 8.82
C GLU A 102 -0.21 -15.04 7.64
N SER A 103 -1.17 -15.74 7.04
CA SER A 103 -0.95 -16.57 5.84
C SER A 103 -0.59 -15.76 4.59
N VAL A 104 -0.76 -14.45 4.60
CA VAL A 104 -0.35 -13.56 3.51
C VAL A 104 1.09 -13.14 3.74
N GLU A 105 2.01 -13.78 3.03
CA GLU A 105 3.45 -13.56 3.18
C GLU A 105 4.02 -12.55 2.16
N ARG A 106 3.28 -12.26 1.07
CA ARG A 106 3.71 -11.35 0.01
C ARG A 106 2.53 -10.52 -0.49
N VAL A 107 2.76 -9.24 -0.72
CA VAL A 107 1.74 -8.33 -1.25
C VAL A 107 2.33 -7.37 -2.29
N LEU A 108 1.48 -6.92 -3.20
CA LEU A 108 1.72 -5.76 -4.03
C LEU A 108 0.85 -4.62 -3.49
N TYR A 109 1.49 -3.58 -2.96
CA TYR A 109 0.80 -2.35 -2.59
C TYR A 109 0.70 -1.43 -3.80
N LEU A 110 -0.47 -0.84 -4.00
CA LEU A 110 -0.74 0.15 -5.06
C LEU A 110 -1.43 1.37 -4.45
N ASP A 111 -1.00 2.57 -4.82
CA ASP A 111 -1.76 3.78 -4.53
C ASP A 111 -3.06 3.82 -5.36
N CYS A 112 -4.11 4.43 -4.80
CA CYS A 112 -5.45 4.46 -5.39
C CYS A 112 -5.52 5.19 -6.74
N ASP A 113 -4.60 6.10 -7.01
CA ASP A 113 -4.53 6.91 -8.24
C ASP A 113 -3.64 6.31 -9.32
N THR A 114 -3.34 5.03 -9.21
CA THR A 114 -2.60 4.25 -10.22
C THR A 114 -3.54 3.65 -11.27
N VAL A 115 -3.04 3.42 -12.48
CA VAL A 115 -3.75 2.68 -13.55
C VAL A 115 -2.86 1.56 -14.06
N VAL A 116 -3.36 0.33 -13.98
CA VAL A 116 -2.65 -0.86 -14.46
C VAL A 116 -2.89 -1.02 -15.95
N LEU A 117 -1.82 -0.89 -16.76
CA LEU A 117 -1.89 -0.93 -18.21
C LEU A 117 -1.63 -2.31 -18.81
N GLN A 118 -0.96 -3.20 -18.06
CA GLN A 118 -0.58 -4.54 -18.51
C GLN A 118 -0.55 -5.54 -17.36
N SER A 119 -0.36 -6.83 -17.68
CA SER A 119 -0.28 -7.88 -16.65
C SER A 119 0.88 -7.62 -15.67
N LEU A 120 0.60 -7.80 -14.38
CA LEU A 120 1.55 -7.63 -13.29
C LEU A 120 2.34 -8.92 -12.96
N LYS A 121 2.22 -9.97 -13.78
CA LYS A 121 2.89 -11.25 -13.52
C LYS A 121 4.40 -11.13 -13.37
N HIS A 122 5.04 -10.32 -14.19
CA HIS A 122 6.49 -10.11 -14.07
C HIS A 122 6.82 -9.43 -12.76
N LEU A 123 6.15 -8.34 -12.43
CA LEU A 123 6.34 -7.64 -11.16
C LEU A 123 6.06 -8.54 -9.96
N TRP A 124 4.98 -9.33 -10.01
CA TRP A 124 4.65 -10.25 -8.92
C TRP A 124 5.70 -11.33 -8.68
N LYS A 125 6.45 -11.73 -9.73
CA LYS A 125 7.49 -12.76 -9.67
C LYS A 125 8.88 -12.23 -9.37
N GLU A 126 9.06 -10.91 -9.33
CA GLU A 126 10.37 -10.32 -9.03
C GLU A 126 10.91 -10.83 -7.70
N GLU A 127 12.13 -11.29 -7.72
CA GLU A 127 12.81 -11.75 -6.53
C GLU A 127 13.37 -10.56 -5.74
N LEU A 128 13.01 -10.48 -4.47
CA LEU A 128 13.48 -9.40 -3.59
C LEU A 128 14.90 -9.60 -3.05
N GLU A 129 15.55 -10.73 -3.36
CA GLU A 129 16.93 -11.04 -2.99
C GLU A 129 17.24 -10.79 -1.50
N GLY A 130 16.28 -11.15 -0.63
CA GLY A 130 16.37 -10.94 0.82
C GLY A 130 16.06 -9.51 1.27
N LYS A 131 15.64 -8.62 0.37
CA LYS A 131 15.09 -7.30 0.71
C LYS A 131 13.63 -7.41 1.12
N ILE A 132 13.19 -6.51 1.96
CA ILE A 132 11.81 -6.49 2.46
C ILE A 132 10.87 -5.84 1.45
N VAL A 133 11.37 -4.83 0.71
CA VAL A 133 10.58 -4.02 -0.22
C VAL A 133 11.32 -3.85 -1.54
N GLY A 134 10.59 -4.04 -2.63
CA GLY A 134 10.95 -3.58 -3.98
C GLY A 134 10.13 -2.34 -4.33
N ALA A 135 10.78 -1.30 -4.82
CA ALA A 135 10.18 -0.03 -5.18
C ALA A 135 10.88 0.60 -6.38
N VAL A 136 10.23 1.55 -7.04
CA VAL A 136 10.82 2.32 -8.14
C VAL A 136 11.53 3.54 -7.58
N MET A 137 12.74 3.81 -8.07
CA MET A 137 13.49 5.02 -7.69
C MET A 137 12.76 6.27 -8.17
N GLU A 138 12.62 7.26 -7.29
CA GLU A 138 12.09 8.57 -7.63
C GLU A 138 13.23 9.48 -8.15
N PRO A 139 13.22 9.83 -9.45
CA PRO A 139 14.36 10.53 -10.04
C PRO A 139 14.40 12.02 -9.73
N THR A 140 13.31 12.60 -9.24
CA THR A 140 13.14 14.08 -9.17
C THR A 140 12.73 14.56 -7.79
N ILE A 141 13.37 14.04 -6.75
CA ILE A 141 13.12 14.50 -5.38
C ILE A 141 13.97 15.71 -5.03
N TYR A 142 13.37 16.69 -4.38
CA TYR A 142 14.12 17.86 -3.88
C TYR A 142 15.08 17.46 -2.77
N GLN A 143 16.31 17.99 -2.83
CA GLN A 143 17.36 17.70 -1.85
C GLN A 143 16.91 18.00 -0.40
N ALA A 144 16.17 19.08 -0.19
CA ALA A 144 15.62 19.42 1.13
C ALA A 144 14.71 18.33 1.73
N VAL A 145 14.00 17.56 0.89
CA VAL A 145 13.19 16.42 1.35
C VAL A 145 14.10 15.28 1.82
N LYS A 146 15.14 14.95 1.05
CA LYS A 146 16.14 13.95 1.44
C LYS A 146 16.79 14.28 2.79
N GLU A 147 17.26 15.54 2.94
CA GLU A 147 17.90 16.02 4.18
C GLU A 147 16.97 15.95 5.38
N SER A 148 15.66 16.19 5.19
CA SER A 148 14.67 16.14 6.28
C SER A 148 14.51 14.74 6.88
N ILE A 149 14.89 13.70 6.12
CA ILE A 149 14.85 12.29 6.54
C ILE A 149 16.25 11.67 6.67
N ASP A 150 17.28 12.51 6.84
CA ASP A 150 18.69 12.12 7.03
C ASP A 150 19.32 11.39 5.81
N LEU A 151 18.83 11.65 4.60
CA LEU A 151 19.45 11.16 3.37
C LEU A 151 20.40 12.20 2.76
N GLY A 152 21.55 11.74 2.29
CA GLY A 152 22.50 12.54 1.53
C GLY A 152 22.06 12.75 0.06
N GLU A 153 22.79 13.59 -0.65
CA GLU A 153 22.52 13.90 -2.06
C GLU A 153 22.53 12.65 -2.95
N ASP A 154 23.50 11.76 -2.74
CA ASP A 154 23.69 10.54 -3.52
C ASP A 154 22.84 9.36 -3.04
N ASP A 155 22.15 9.49 -1.91
CA ASP A 155 21.31 8.40 -1.39
C ASP A 155 20.07 8.21 -2.29
N PRO A 156 19.69 6.96 -2.60
CA PRO A 156 18.50 6.71 -3.40
C PRO A 156 17.22 7.07 -2.62
N TYR A 157 16.28 7.67 -3.33
CA TYR A 157 14.93 7.91 -2.83
C TYR A 157 13.94 7.12 -3.69
N TYR A 158 12.92 6.53 -3.07
CA TYR A 158 11.99 5.63 -3.76
C TYR A 158 10.56 6.13 -3.68
N ASN A 159 9.84 5.97 -4.79
CA ASN A 159 8.40 6.19 -4.83
C ASN A 159 7.68 5.07 -4.07
N SER A 160 6.76 5.42 -3.21
CA SER A 160 6.00 4.47 -2.38
C SER A 160 4.61 4.10 -2.90
N GLY A 161 4.25 4.57 -4.10
CA GLY A 161 2.94 4.31 -4.70
C GLY A 161 2.79 2.91 -5.31
N VAL A 162 3.92 2.23 -5.58
CA VAL A 162 3.95 0.83 -6.03
C VAL A 162 5.04 0.10 -5.28
N LEU A 163 4.66 -0.82 -4.38
CA LEU A 163 5.60 -1.57 -3.56
C LEU A 163 5.34 -3.07 -3.66
N LEU A 164 6.38 -3.83 -3.97
CA LEU A 164 6.36 -5.28 -3.78
C LEU A 164 6.96 -5.59 -2.40
N VAL A 165 6.19 -6.23 -1.53
CA VAL A 165 6.56 -6.38 -0.11
C VAL A 165 6.60 -7.85 0.30
N ASP A 166 7.72 -8.25 0.89
CA ASP A 166 7.82 -9.47 1.70
C ASP A 166 7.18 -9.17 3.07
N LEU A 167 5.90 -9.50 3.21
CA LEU A 167 5.12 -9.16 4.38
C LEU A 167 5.51 -10.01 5.60
N LYS A 168 6.05 -11.20 5.37
CA LYS A 168 6.61 -12.04 6.42
C LYS A 168 7.82 -11.36 7.07
N GLN A 169 8.81 -10.95 6.27
CA GLN A 169 9.97 -10.21 6.79
C GLN A 169 9.57 -8.85 7.37
N TRP A 170 8.59 -8.16 6.78
CA TRP A 170 8.05 -6.92 7.33
C TRP A 170 7.60 -7.09 8.79
N ARG A 171 6.87 -8.18 9.09
CA ARG A 171 6.42 -8.52 10.45
C ARG A 171 7.58 -8.94 11.34
N GLU A 172 8.38 -9.91 10.90
CA GLU A 172 9.50 -10.46 11.67
C GLU A 172 10.53 -9.40 12.09
N GLN A 173 10.74 -8.39 11.21
CA GLN A 173 11.68 -7.30 11.47
C GLN A 173 11.02 -6.06 12.09
N GLU A 174 9.74 -6.12 12.48
CA GLU A 174 8.99 -5.02 13.10
C GLU A 174 9.07 -3.70 12.29
N ILE A 175 8.98 -3.76 10.95
CA ILE A 175 9.20 -2.59 10.07
C ILE A 175 8.22 -1.46 10.39
N GLN A 176 6.93 -1.77 10.61
CA GLN A 176 5.94 -0.79 11.03
C GLN A 176 6.39 0.00 12.26
N LYS A 177 6.84 -0.69 13.29
CA LYS A 177 7.30 -0.07 14.56
C LYS A 177 8.54 0.81 14.33
N LYS A 178 9.48 0.35 13.50
CA LYS A 178 10.67 1.13 13.14
C LYS A 178 10.30 2.40 12.39
N LEU A 179 9.38 2.33 11.41
CA LEU A 179 8.92 3.48 10.64
C LEU A 179 8.17 4.48 11.51
N LEU A 180 7.24 4.03 12.36
CA LEU A 180 6.54 4.89 13.31
C LEU A 180 7.50 5.52 14.32
N GLY A 181 8.50 4.77 14.81
CA GLY A 181 9.54 5.27 15.70
C GLY A 181 10.42 6.33 15.05
N PHE A 182 10.84 6.10 13.80
CA PHE A 182 11.59 7.07 13.01
C PHE A 182 10.78 8.36 12.80
N TRP A 183 9.54 8.25 12.38
CA TRP A 183 8.67 9.40 12.19
C TRP A 183 8.44 10.18 13.50
N LYS A 184 8.20 9.48 14.60
CA LYS A 184 8.13 10.11 15.92
C LYS A 184 9.40 10.90 16.25
N SER A 185 10.57 10.38 15.92
CA SER A 185 11.86 11.06 16.14
C SER A 185 12.01 12.35 15.31
N LYS A 186 11.29 12.46 14.21
CA LYS A 186 11.19 13.67 13.35
C LYS A 186 10.07 14.63 13.81
N GLY A 187 9.55 14.46 15.02
CA GLY A 187 8.48 15.31 15.58
C GLY A 187 7.09 15.02 15.00
N GLY A 188 6.88 13.84 14.42
CA GLY A 188 5.60 13.43 13.81
C GLY A 188 5.26 14.16 12.52
N LYS A 189 6.23 14.77 11.84
CA LYS A 189 6.03 15.51 10.59
C LYS A 189 6.37 14.66 9.37
N LEU A 190 5.47 14.69 8.40
CA LEU A 190 5.73 14.13 7.07
C LEU A 190 6.18 15.27 6.16
N PHE A 191 7.35 15.06 5.54
CA PHE A 191 7.84 15.97 4.49
C PHE A 191 7.58 15.29 3.14
N ALA A 192 6.76 15.91 2.32
CA ALA A 192 6.49 15.47 0.96
C ALA A 192 6.88 16.55 -0.02
#